data_0ce3c81958c66c324cd3e1f576e097e5
#
_entry.id   0ce3c81958c66c324cd3e1f576e097e5
#
_cell.length_a   1.000
_cell.length_b   1.000
_cell.length_c   1.000
_cell.angle_alpha   90.00
_cell.angle_beta   90.00
_cell.angle_gamma   90.00
#
_symmetry.space_group_name_H-M   'P 1'
#
loop_
_entity.id
_entity.type
_entity.pdbx_description
1 polymer ?
#
loop_
_entity_poly.entity_id
_entity_poly.type
_entity_poly.pdbx_seq_one_letter_code
_entity_poly.pdbx_strand_id
1 'polypeptide(L)'
;MRISKIEFENFRNFRDYGKIRCSTDGKVTIIYGKNGDGKTTLHQLFQWIFYGQVHCNKTTTDRLYNLQFESEQPYGSTFDVMGRIDFEHDGVQYSLTRTYKYKKGIDDSEKIGEDFSLNQRDEDFNWKRVDRPKELIEKMLPSGLSEYF
;
A
#
# COMPACT_ATOMS: atom_id res chain seq x y z
N MET A 1 -17.18 -0.40 2.78
CA MET A 1 -15.83 -1.04 2.83
C MET A 1 -15.37 -1.12 4.28
N ARG A 2 -14.82 -2.26 4.71
CA ARG A 2 -14.29 -2.48 6.07
C ARG A 2 -12.91 -3.11 5.97
N ILE A 3 -11.89 -2.40 6.42
CA ILE A 3 -10.50 -2.85 6.40
C ILE A 3 -10.26 -3.78 7.59
N SER A 4 -9.64 -4.93 7.35
CA SER A 4 -9.31 -5.93 8.38
C SER A 4 -7.82 -5.97 8.70
N LYS A 5 -6.97 -5.71 7.68
CA LYS A 5 -5.52 -5.79 7.85
C LYS A 5 -4.81 -4.87 6.85
N ILE A 6 -3.70 -4.31 7.30
CA ILE A 6 -2.76 -3.53 6.48
C ILE A 6 -1.39 -4.15 6.68
N GLU A 7 -0.68 -4.42 5.60
CA GLU A 7 0.71 -4.89 5.60
C GLU A 7 1.55 -3.97 4.74
N PHE A 8 2.79 -3.79 5.11
CA PHE A 8 3.73 -2.94 4.38
C PHE A 8 5.17 -3.42 4.57
N GLU A 9 6.03 -3.09 3.61
CA GLU A 9 7.45 -3.38 3.66
C GLU A 9 8.23 -2.27 2.98
N ASN A 10 9.24 -1.74 3.68
CA ASN A 10 10.18 -0.73 3.20
C ASN A 10 9.55 0.56 2.63
N PHE A 11 8.36 0.92 3.08
CA PHE A 11 7.62 2.07 2.58
C PHE A 11 7.92 3.34 3.40
N ARG A 12 8.61 4.30 2.81
CA ARG A 12 8.92 5.61 3.40
C ARG A 12 9.53 5.49 4.81
N ASN A 13 8.84 5.98 5.85
CA ASN A 13 9.32 5.90 7.24
C ASN A 13 9.18 4.49 7.84
N PHE A 14 8.48 3.59 7.18
CA PHE A 14 8.34 2.20 7.62
C PHE A 14 9.44 1.35 7.01
N ARG A 15 10.42 1.00 7.84
CA ARG A 15 11.47 0.06 7.48
C ARG A 15 11.01 -1.36 7.77
N ASP A 16 11.47 -2.30 6.94
CA ASP A 16 11.18 -3.73 7.04
C ASP A 16 9.66 -4.03 6.92
N TYR A 17 9.28 -5.25 7.24
CA TYR A 17 7.89 -5.67 7.20
C TYR A 17 7.14 -5.21 8.45
N GLY A 18 5.95 -4.67 8.27
CA GLY A 18 5.03 -4.32 9.32
C GLY A 18 3.60 -4.73 9.02
N LYS A 19 2.79 -4.88 10.09
CA LYS A 19 1.40 -5.28 9.99
C LYS A 19 0.53 -4.60 11.03
N ILE A 20 -0.62 -4.07 10.60
CA ILE A 20 -1.67 -3.52 11.46
C ILE A 20 -2.93 -4.37 11.26
N ARG A 21 -3.49 -4.87 12.35
CA ARG A 21 -4.80 -5.52 12.35
C ARG A 21 -5.86 -4.51 12.80
N CYS A 22 -6.93 -4.40 12.02
CA CYS A 22 -8.06 -3.55 12.33
C CYS A 22 -9.19 -4.36 12.96
N SER A 23 -10.05 -3.68 13.70
CA SER A 23 -11.25 -4.31 14.28
C SER A 23 -12.20 -4.76 13.17
N THR A 24 -12.73 -5.98 13.28
CA THR A 24 -13.67 -6.57 12.31
C THR A 24 -15.06 -6.81 12.90
N ASP A 25 -15.23 -6.57 14.19
CA ASP A 25 -16.47 -6.83 14.97
C ASP A 25 -17.37 -5.59 15.10
N GLY A 26 -17.34 -4.69 14.13
CA GLY A 26 -18.15 -3.47 14.10
C GLY A 26 -17.59 -2.31 14.97
N LYS A 27 -16.43 -2.50 15.59
CA LYS A 27 -15.76 -1.46 16.39
C LYS A 27 -14.87 -0.59 15.50
N VAL A 28 -14.53 0.58 16.02
CA VAL A 28 -13.62 1.53 15.38
C VAL A 28 -12.17 1.19 15.77
N THR A 29 -11.26 1.19 14.79
CA THR A 29 -9.82 1.16 15.05
C THR A 29 -9.30 2.58 15.05
N ILE A 30 -8.74 3.02 16.17
CA ILE A 30 -8.12 4.34 16.31
C ILE A 30 -6.61 4.17 16.28
N ILE A 31 -5.95 4.86 15.35
CA ILE A 31 -4.48 4.90 15.25
C ILE A 31 -4.02 6.26 15.75
N TYR A 32 -3.26 6.25 16.84
CA TYR A 32 -2.69 7.45 17.44
C TYR A 32 -1.18 7.35 17.56
N GLY A 33 -0.51 8.49 17.67
CA GLY A 33 0.94 8.58 17.82
C GLY A 33 1.38 10.03 17.90
N LYS A 34 2.62 10.26 18.35
CA LYS A 34 3.24 11.59 18.36
C LYS A 34 3.51 12.07 16.93
N ASN A 35 3.87 13.34 16.79
CA ASN A 35 4.34 13.85 15.50
C ASN A 35 5.65 13.14 15.12
N GLY A 36 5.70 12.63 13.88
CA GLY A 36 6.83 11.82 13.42
C GLY A 36 6.64 10.31 13.49
N ASP A 37 5.66 9.78 14.26
CA ASP A 37 5.43 8.33 14.45
C ASP A 37 4.88 7.59 13.20
N GLY A 38 4.77 8.29 12.06
CA GLY A 38 4.37 7.64 10.81
C GLY A 38 2.88 7.72 10.46
N LYS A 39 2.05 8.53 11.15
CA LYS A 39 0.62 8.72 10.80
C LYS A 39 0.44 9.18 9.35
N THR A 40 1.21 10.18 8.94
CA THR A 40 1.21 10.66 7.54
C THR A 40 1.69 9.58 6.58
N THR A 41 2.69 8.80 6.96
CA THR A 41 3.19 7.67 6.15
C THR A 41 2.11 6.61 5.96
N LEU A 42 1.34 6.30 7.00
CA LEU A 42 0.22 5.37 6.89
C LEU A 42 -0.87 5.88 5.95
N HIS A 43 -1.24 7.16 6.05
CA HIS A 43 -2.17 7.78 5.11
C HIS A 43 -1.67 7.71 3.66
N GLN A 44 -0.40 8.03 3.43
CA GLN A 44 0.25 7.93 2.12
C GLN A 44 0.30 6.48 1.60
N LEU A 45 0.46 5.50 2.50
CA LEU A 45 0.41 4.08 2.15
C LEU A 45 -0.96 3.71 1.58
N PHE A 46 -2.06 4.18 2.18
CA PHE A 46 -3.42 3.99 1.64
C PHE A 46 -3.57 4.60 0.25
N GLN A 47 -3.18 5.87 0.08
CA GLN A 47 -3.24 6.55 -1.22
C GLN A 47 -2.47 5.77 -2.28
N TRP A 48 -1.27 5.34 -1.95
CA TRP A 48 -0.44 4.57 -2.88
C TRP A 48 -1.04 3.21 -3.22
N ILE A 49 -1.50 2.44 -2.23
CA ILE A 49 -2.05 1.09 -2.49
C ILE A 49 -3.28 1.18 -3.39
N PHE A 50 -4.21 2.08 -3.13
CA PHE A 50 -5.45 2.20 -3.90
C PHE A 50 -5.24 2.90 -5.24
N TYR A 51 -4.53 4.02 -5.27
CA TYR A 51 -4.48 4.91 -6.44
C TYR A 51 -3.12 4.93 -7.16
N GLY A 52 -2.07 4.34 -6.59
CA GLY A 52 -0.73 4.29 -7.19
C GLY A 52 0.04 5.60 -7.11
N GLN A 53 -0.47 6.58 -6.37
CA GLN A 53 0.14 7.91 -6.24
C GLN A 53 0.27 8.29 -4.77
N VAL A 54 1.30 9.08 -4.47
CA VAL A 54 1.47 9.71 -3.15
C VAL A 54 1.67 11.21 -3.37
N HIS A 55 0.82 11.99 -2.77
CA HIS A 55 0.94 13.45 -2.78
C HIS A 55 1.79 13.92 -1.60
N CYS A 56 2.97 14.48 -1.90
CA CYS A 56 3.83 15.14 -0.93
C CYS A 56 3.88 16.63 -1.26
N ASN A 57 3.30 17.48 -0.40
CA ASN A 57 3.35 18.94 -0.57
C ASN A 57 2.94 19.40 -2.00
N LYS A 58 1.85 18.89 -2.53
CA LYS A 58 1.31 19.15 -3.88
C LYS A 58 2.12 18.58 -5.05
N THR A 59 3.11 17.75 -4.81
CA THR A 59 3.83 17.03 -5.85
C THR A 59 3.66 15.54 -5.69
N THR A 60 3.62 14.80 -6.81
CA THR A 60 3.68 13.34 -6.79
C THR A 60 5.12 12.87 -6.72
N THR A 61 5.37 11.74 -6.05
CA THR A 61 6.70 11.15 -5.98
C THR A 61 6.65 9.64 -6.20
N ASP A 62 7.60 9.14 -6.97
CA ASP A 62 7.87 7.70 -7.10
C ASP A 62 8.94 7.21 -6.11
N ARG A 63 9.51 8.10 -5.31
CA ARG A 63 10.50 7.77 -4.30
C ARG A 63 9.81 7.32 -3.01
N LEU A 64 9.35 6.07 -2.98
CA LEU A 64 8.50 5.54 -1.91
C LEU A 64 9.25 4.59 -0.96
N TYR A 65 10.50 4.27 -1.24
CA TYR A 65 11.30 3.38 -0.40
C TYR A 65 11.79 4.04 0.90
N ASN A 66 12.09 3.21 1.89
CA ASN A 66 12.73 3.65 3.12
C ASN A 66 14.20 3.99 2.84
N LEU A 67 14.62 5.20 3.19
CA LEU A 67 15.98 5.71 2.87
C LEU A 67 17.07 4.94 3.60
N GLN A 68 16.84 4.53 4.85
CA GLN A 68 17.84 3.78 5.60
C GLN A 68 17.99 2.37 5.03
N PHE A 69 16.90 1.68 4.74
CA PHE A 69 16.93 0.38 4.07
C PHE A 69 17.65 0.45 2.72
N GLU A 70 17.29 1.46 1.92
CA GLU A 70 17.89 1.68 0.59
C GLU A 70 19.40 1.92 0.67
N SER A 71 19.86 2.69 1.65
CA SER A 71 21.30 3.00 1.81
C SER A 71 22.16 1.76 2.13
N GLU A 72 21.56 0.73 2.70
CA GLU A 72 22.22 -0.55 3.03
C GLU A 72 22.27 -1.53 1.86
N GLN A 73 21.53 -1.22 0.76
CA GLN A 73 21.50 -2.11 -0.40
C GLN A 73 22.76 -1.96 -1.26
N PRO A 74 23.35 -3.08 -1.76
CA PRO A 74 24.48 -3.02 -2.67
C PRO A 74 24.13 -2.30 -3.97
N TYR A 75 25.07 -1.55 -4.52
CA TYR A 75 24.92 -0.91 -5.83
C TYR A 75 24.52 -1.92 -6.90
N GLY A 76 23.52 -1.56 -7.72
CA GLY A 76 23.00 -2.41 -8.79
C GLY A 76 22.05 -3.53 -8.34
N SER A 77 21.90 -3.77 -7.03
CA SER A 77 20.91 -4.72 -6.52
C SER A 77 19.47 -4.23 -6.70
N THR A 78 18.53 -5.14 -6.63
CA THR A 78 17.11 -4.82 -6.68
C THR A 78 16.45 -5.09 -5.33
N PHE A 79 15.44 -4.28 -4.98
CA PHE A 79 14.64 -4.45 -3.78
C PHE A 79 13.19 -4.01 -4.03
N ASP A 80 12.30 -4.48 -3.18
CA ASP A 80 10.87 -4.21 -3.29
C ASP A 80 10.37 -3.30 -2.17
N VAL A 81 9.37 -2.48 -2.53
CA VAL A 81 8.50 -1.76 -1.61
C VAL A 81 7.10 -2.32 -1.79
N MET A 82 6.48 -2.78 -0.71
CA MET A 82 5.21 -3.47 -0.77
C MET A 82 4.18 -2.84 0.18
N GLY A 83 2.93 -2.76 -0.30
CA GLY A 83 1.75 -2.45 0.50
C GLY A 83 0.61 -3.41 0.17
N ARG A 84 -0.09 -3.88 1.21
CA ARG A 84 -1.25 -4.75 1.06
C ARG A 84 -2.35 -4.34 2.03
N ILE A 85 -3.59 -4.37 1.55
CA ILE A 85 -4.79 -4.14 2.35
C ILE A 85 -5.76 -5.31 2.13
N ASP A 86 -6.13 -5.96 3.23
CA ASP A 86 -7.23 -6.91 3.24
C ASP A 86 -8.48 -6.19 3.75
N PHE A 87 -9.58 -6.29 3.00
CA PHE A 87 -10.84 -5.60 3.31
C PHE A 87 -12.06 -6.38 2.84
N GLU A 88 -13.22 -6.01 3.38
CA GLU A 88 -14.52 -6.51 2.95
C GLU A 88 -15.33 -5.37 2.31
N HIS A 89 -15.98 -5.63 1.21
CA HIS A 89 -16.92 -4.73 0.55
C HIS A 89 -18.09 -5.51 0.02
N ASP A 90 -19.31 -5.10 0.38
CA ASP A 90 -20.57 -5.76 0.02
C ASP A 90 -20.58 -7.28 0.29
N GLY A 91 -20.05 -7.68 1.45
CA GLY A 91 -19.99 -9.08 1.90
C GLY A 91 -18.89 -9.93 1.26
N VAL A 92 -18.12 -9.38 0.32
CA VAL A 92 -17.01 -10.07 -0.34
C VAL A 92 -15.68 -9.64 0.27
N GLN A 93 -14.80 -10.60 0.53
CA GLN A 93 -13.45 -10.35 1.04
C GLN A 93 -12.47 -10.14 -0.11
N TYR A 94 -11.65 -9.11 0.01
CA TYR A 94 -10.63 -8.72 -0.96
C TYR A 94 -9.25 -8.61 -0.32
N SER A 95 -8.22 -8.86 -1.12
CA SER A 95 -6.84 -8.60 -0.80
C SER A 95 -6.20 -7.83 -1.94
N LEU A 96 -5.87 -6.55 -1.71
CA LEU A 96 -5.24 -5.64 -2.66
C LEU A 96 -3.77 -5.52 -2.33
N THR A 97 -2.90 -5.79 -3.29
CA THR A 97 -1.45 -5.67 -3.13
C THR A 97 -0.87 -4.79 -4.24
N ARG A 98 0.02 -3.90 -3.86
CA ARG A 98 0.87 -3.11 -4.76
C ARG A 98 2.31 -3.26 -4.36
N THR A 99 3.18 -3.50 -5.36
CA THR A 99 4.61 -3.64 -5.17
C THR A 99 5.33 -2.79 -6.21
N TYR A 100 6.29 -1.97 -5.77
CA TYR A 100 7.25 -1.31 -6.65
C TYR A 100 8.61 -1.98 -6.50
N LYS A 101 9.23 -2.31 -7.63
CA LYS A 101 10.59 -2.81 -7.67
C LYS A 101 11.55 -1.68 -8.02
N TYR A 102 12.59 -1.54 -7.23
CA TYR A 102 13.64 -0.55 -7.43
C TYR A 102 14.99 -1.22 -7.72
N LYS A 103 15.83 -0.52 -8.47
CA LYS A 103 17.24 -0.85 -8.66
C LYS A 103 18.10 0.21 -8.00
N LYS A 104 19.01 -0.22 -7.13
CA LYS A 104 19.92 0.67 -6.41
C LYS A 104 20.88 1.37 -7.37
N GLY A 105 20.81 2.69 -7.42
CA GLY A 105 21.73 3.58 -8.13
C GLY A 105 22.85 4.12 -7.23
N ILE A 106 23.66 5.01 -7.77
CA ILE A 106 24.76 5.68 -7.04
C ILE A 106 24.17 6.70 -6.06
N ASP A 107 23.38 7.64 -6.56
CA ASP A 107 22.80 8.73 -5.77
C ASP A 107 21.36 8.44 -5.37
N ASP A 108 20.62 7.72 -6.18
CA ASP A 108 19.21 7.45 -6.01
C ASP A 108 18.83 6.09 -6.63
N SER A 109 17.75 5.48 -6.16
CA SER A 109 17.26 4.21 -6.70
C SER A 109 16.14 4.46 -7.70
N GLU A 110 16.20 3.78 -8.83
CA GLU A 110 15.24 3.90 -9.92
C GLU A 110 14.14 2.84 -9.80
N LYS A 111 12.88 3.25 -9.98
CA LYS A 111 11.75 2.33 -10.13
C LYS A 111 11.84 1.61 -11.48
N ILE A 112 12.00 0.30 -11.43
CA ILE A 112 12.15 -0.56 -12.62
C ILE A 112 10.92 -1.46 -12.88
N GLY A 113 9.97 -1.51 -11.97
CA GLY A 113 8.78 -2.33 -12.13
C GLY A 113 7.67 -2.01 -11.14
N GLU A 114 6.47 -2.44 -11.50
CA GLU A 114 5.26 -2.36 -10.66
C GLU A 114 4.44 -3.63 -10.84
N ASP A 115 3.96 -4.20 -9.72
CA ASP A 115 2.88 -5.17 -9.71
C ASP A 115 1.69 -4.62 -8.94
N PHE A 116 0.49 -4.85 -9.48
CA PHE A 116 -0.77 -4.47 -8.87
C PHE A 116 -1.75 -5.61 -9.01
N SER A 117 -2.17 -6.17 -7.90
CA SER A 117 -3.07 -7.33 -7.88
C SER A 117 -4.19 -7.18 -6.86
N LEU A 118 -5.37 -7.59 -7.27
CA LEU A 118 -6.55 -7.71 -6.42
C LEU A 118 -7.01 -9.16 -6.47
N ASN A 119 -7.13 -9.76 -5.30
CA ASN A 119 -7.73 -11.08 -5.14
C ASN A 119 -9.05 -10.94 -4.38
N GLN A 120 -10.04 -11.74 -4.76
CA GLN A 120 -11.33 -11.84 -4.06
C GLN A 120 -11.52 -13.27 -3.56
N ARG A 121 -12.24 -13.44 -2.46
CA ARG A 121 -12.65 -14.74 -1.99
C ARG A 121 -13.93 -15.18 -2.70
N ASP A 122 -13.93 -16.41 -3.20
CA ASP A 122 -15.13 -17.03 -3.75
C ASP A 122 -16.01 -17.70 -2.67
N GLU A 123 -17.12 -18.32 -3.07
CA GLU A 123 -18.06 -19.00 -2.19
C GLU A 123 -17.43 -20.20 -1.46
N ASP A 124 -16.41 -20.83 -2.04
CA ASP A 124 -15.63 -21.93 -1.45
C ASP A 124 -14.45 -21.44 -0.59
N PHE A 125 -14.39 -20.15 -0.29
CA PHE A 125 -13.31 -19.48 0.46
C PHE A 125 -11.93 -19.54 -0.19
N ASN A 126 -11.83 -19.80 -1.50
CA ASN A 126 -10.57 -19.73 -2.23
C ASN A 126 -10.31 -18.31 -2.74
N TRP A 127 -9.02 -17.94 -2.79
CA TRP A 127 -8.62 -16.67 -3.36
C TRP A 127 -8.54 -16.78 -4.89
N LYS A 128 -9.24 -15.92 -5.60
CA LYS A 128 -9.19 -15.78 -7.06
C LYS A 128 -8.73 -14.39 -7.45
N ARG A 129 -7.80 -14.33 -8.41
CA ARG A 129 -7.33 -13.06 -8.96
C ARG A 129 -8.43 -12.40 -9.78
N VAL A 130 -8.59 -11.10 -9.59
CA VAL A 130 -9.53 -10.26 -10.37
C VAL A 130 -8.84 -9.83 -11.66
N ASP A 131 -9.50 -10.02 -12.82
CA ASP A 131 -8.91 -9.73 -14.13
C ASP A 131 -8.71 -8.22 -14.37
N ARG A 132 -9.62 -7.39 -13.87
CA ARG A 132 -9.59 -5.93 -14.03
C ARG A 132 -9.58 -5.21 -12.69
N PRO A 133 -8.48 -5.30 -11.94
CA PRO A 133 -8.44 -4.81 -10.57
C PRO A 133 -8.65 -3.29 -10.47
N LYS A 134 -8.09 -2.51 -11.40
CA LYS A 134 -8.23 -1.04 -11.40
C LYS A 134 -9.68 -0.58 -11.59
N GLU A 135 -10.42 -1.20 -12.52
CA GLU A 135 -11.82 -0.87 -12.76
C GLU A 135 -12.70 -1.20 -11.56
N LEU A 136 -12.44 -2.33 -10.89
CA LEU A 136 -13.20 -2.71 -9.70
C LEU A 136 -12.91 -1.78 -8.52
N ILE A 137 -11.65 -1.44 -8.29
CA ILE A 137 -11.26 -0.47 -7.25
C ILE A 137 -11.88 0.89 -7.51
N GLU A 138 -11.86 1.40 -8.76
CA GLU A 138 -12.46 2.68 -9.11
C GLU A 138 -13.98 2.71 -8.86
N LYS A 139 -14.67 1.60 -9.03
CA LYS A 139 -16.10 1.48 -8.67
C LYS A 139 -16.36 1.52 -7.17
N MET A 140 -15.47 0.90 -6.37
CA MET A 140 -15.59 0.83 -4.91
C MET A 140 -15.15 2.14 -4.24
N LEU A 141 -14.08 2.74 -4.75
CA LEU A 141 -13.42 3.95 -4.26
C LEU A 141 -13.01 4.81 -5.47
N PRO A 142 -13.91 5.66 -5.99
CA PRO A 142 -13.59 6.56 -7.08
C PRO A 142 -12.37 7.42 -6.78
N SER A 143 -11.45 7.56 -7.74
CA SER A 143 -10.20 8.32 -7.59
C SER A 143 -10.42 9.79 -7.23
N GLY A 144 -11.56 10.36 -7.61
CA GLY A 144 -12.00 11.70 -7.18
C GLY A 144 -12.14 11.86 -5.67
N LEU A 145 -12.23 10.75 -4.90
CA LEU A 145 -12.25 10.79 -3.44
C LEU A 145 -10.85 10.80 -2.82
N SER A 146 -9.79 10.56 -3.59
CA SER A 146 -8.41 10.51 -3.08
C SER A 146 -7.95 11.81 -2.43
N GLU A 147 -8.55 12.94 -2.79
CA GLU A 147 -8.25 14.26 -2.22
C GLU A 147 -8.86 14.46 -0.82
N TYR A 148 -9.80 13.60 -0.42
CA TYR A 148 -10.51 13.68 0.87
C TYR A 148 -9.98 12.70 1.93
N PHE A 149 -8.97 11.91 1.59
CA PHE A 149 -8.28 11.00 2.51
C PHE A 149 -6.95 11.56 2.98
#